data_6c25ccdcf03d16bfa05025e901f21b98
#
_entry.id   6c25ccdcf03d16bfa05025e901f21b98
#
_cell.length_a   1.000
_cell.length_b   1.000
_cell.length_c   1.000
_cell.angle_alpha   90.00
_cell.angle_beta   90.00
_cell.angle_gamma   90.00
#
_symmetry.space_group_name_H-M   'P 1'
#
loop_
_entity.id
_entity.type
_entity.pdbx_description
1 polymer ?
#
loop_
_entity_poly.entity_id
_entity_poly.type
_entity_poly.pdbx_seq_one_letter_code
_entity_poly.pdbx_strand_id
1 'polypeptide(L)'
;MIELRDYQQDLYSKTQDAFRNGKKRVLVTVGCGGGKSYIFAKMAEQAKGNVLVLTHRQELKEQTGRLFADNGINARVEMILTEANRLGQYEKPSLIITDEAHLSRSNSWMKVLDYYNTYIVGFTATPIRLDGKPLGDIYDELVTGVSVRWLIENHRLAPYEYYAPTAVETDGLKVQMGDYVIKDLE
;
A
#
# COMPACT_ATOMS: atom_id res chain seq x y z
N MET A 1 -2.47 -21.91 2.81
CA MET A 1 -1.22 -21.25 3.27
C MET A 1 -0.64 -20.46 2.11
N ILE A 2 -0.33 -19.18 2.32
CA ILE A 2 0.23 -18.30 1.28
C ILE A 2 1.69 -18.65 1.03
N GLU A 3 2.02 -18.98 -0.22
CA GLU A 3 3.40 -19.18 -0.66
C GLU A 3 3.91 -17.90 -1.34
N LEU A 4 5.06 -17.42 -0.89
CA LEU A 4 5.70 -16.25 -1.41
C LEU A 4 6.83 -16.63 -2.38
N ARG A 5 7.00 -15.84 -3.43
CA ARG A 5 8.20 -15.91 -4.28
C ARG A 5 9.42 -15.39 -3.50
N ASP A 6 10.62 -15.73 -3.96
CA ASP A 6 11.91 -15.42 -3.29
C ASP A 6 12.02 -13.94 -2.87
N TYR A 7 11.76 -13.01 -3.80
CA TYR A 7 11.82 -11.56 -3.53
C TYR A 7 10.70 -11.07 -2.60
N GLN A 8 9.55 -11.73 -2.60
CA GLN A 8 8.45 -11.44 -1.68
C GLN A 8 8.79 -11.96 -0.28
N GLN A 9 9.41 -13.14 -0.19
CA GLN A 9 9.88 -13.70 1.07
C GLN A 9 10.99 -12.85 1.70
N ASP A 10 11.91 -12.31 0.89
CA ASP A 10 12.93 -11.37 1.34
C ASP A 10 12.30 -10.10 1.94
N LEU A 11 11.32 -9.49 1.26
CA LEU A 11 10.58 -8.33 1.75
C LEU A 11 9.83 -8.63 3.05
N TYR A 12 9.14 -9.78 3.10
CA TYR A 12 8.45 -10.23 4.29
C TYR A 12 9.43 -10.36 5.47
N SER A 13 10.57 -11.02 5.27
CA SER A 13 11.59 -11.23 6.31
C SER A 13 12.18 -9.91 6.81
N LYS A 14 12.57 -9.00 5.90
CA LYS A 14 13.08 -7.66 6.24
C LYS A 14 12.06 -6.84 7.05
N THR A 15 10.78 -6.93 6.70
CA THR A 15 9.71 -6.24 7.43
C THR A 15 9.55 -6.81 8.85
N GLN A 16 9.62 -8.13 8.99
CA GLN A 16 9.61 -8.80 10.29
C GLN A 16 10.81 -8.38 11.15
N ASP A 17 12.00 -8.29 10.55
CA ASP A 17 13.21 -7.88 11.27
C ASP A 17 13.13 -6.41 11.71
N ALA A 18 12.55 -5.52 10.91
CA ALA A 18 12.29 -4.16 11.32
C ALA A 18 11.40 -4.10 12.58
N PHE A 19 10.32 -4.90 12.63
CA PHE A 19 9.47 -5.00 13.81
C PHE A 19 10.20 -5.59 15.03
N ARG A 20 11.03 -6.63 14.84
CA ARG A 20 11.87 -7.23 15.91
C ARG A 20 12.87 -6.23 16.47
N ASN A 21 13.38 -5.32 15.62
CA ASN A 21 14.29 -4.24 15.98
C ASN A 21 13.57 -3.02 16.60
N GLY A 22 12.30 -3.16 16.97
CA GLY A 22 11.54 -2.16 17.71
C GLY A 22 10.88 -1.09 16.86
N LYS A 23 10.95 -1.18 15.52
CA LYS A 23 10.20 -0.28 14.64
C LYS A 23 8.72 -0.60 14.73
N LYS A 24 7.87 0.41 14.79
CA LYS A 24 6.41 0.22 14.87
C LYS A 24 5.69 0.49 13.56
N ARG A 25 6.23 1.38 12.74
CA ARG A 25 5.63 1.79 11.47
C ARG A 25 6.63 1.55 10.33
N VAL A 26 6.39 0.53 9.52
CA VAL A 26 7.31 0.12 8.44
C VAL A 26 6.66 0.42 7.08
N LEU A 27 7.37 1.14 6.23
CA LEU A 27 6.98 1.36 4.84
C LEU A 27 7.66 0.33 3.94
N VAL A 28 6.89 -0.39 3.16
CA VAL A 28 7.38 -1.39 2.20
C VAL A 28 7.14 -0.90 0.79
N THR A 29 8.19 -0.81 0.00
CA THR A 29 8.07 -0.46 -1.41
C THR A 29 8.36 -1.65 -2.29
N VAL A 30 7.51 -1.86 -3.28
CA VAL A 30 7.71 -2.87 -4.33
C VAL A 30 7.03 -2.41 -5.60
N GLY A 31 7.67 -2.65 -6.73
CA GLY A 31 7.16 -2.23 -8.03
C GLY A 31 5.73 -2.73 -8.30
N CYS A 32 4.99 -1.99 -9.13
CA CYS A 32 3.67 -2.45 -9.59
C CYS A 32 3.79 -3.83 -10.23
N GLY A 33 2.82 -4.71 -9.96
CA GLY A 33 2.89 -6.12 -10.39
C GLY A 33 3.77 -7.02 -9.51
N GLY A 34 4.48 -6.49 -8.51
CA GLY A 34 5.32 -7.26 -7.59
C GLY A 34 4.56 -8.11 -6.57
N GLY A 35 3.21 -8.10 -6.60
CA GLY A 35 2.38 -8.96 -5.77
C GLY A 35 2.26 -8.51 -4.32
N LYS A 36 2.13 -7.21 -4.07
CA LYS A 36 1.88 -6.63 -2.74
C LYS A 36 0.82 -7.39 -1.95
N SER A 37 -0.31 -7.73 -2.61
CA SER A 37 -1.44 -8.41 -1.99
C SER A 37 -1.08 -9.76 -1.36
N TYR A 38 -0.15 -10.50 -1.97
CA TYR A 38 0.32 -11.78 -1.42
C TYR A 38 1.23 -11.58 -0.20
N ILE A 39 2.06 -10.51 -0.20
CA ILE A 39 2.94 -10.20 0.92
C ILE A 39 2.09 -9.83 2.15
N PHE A 40 1.11 -8.94 2.01
CA PHE A 40 0.27 -8.58 3.15
C PHE A 40 -0.73 -9.69 3.53
N ALA A 41 -1.17 -10.54 2.60
CA ALA A 41 -1.90 -11.74 2.95
C ALA A 41 -1.06 -12.69 3.81
N LYS A 42 0.24 -12.86 3.48
CA LYS A 42 1.18 -13.62 4.32
C LYS A 42 1.38 -13.00 5.69
N MET A 43 1.48 -11.67 5.76
CA MET A 43 1.58 -10.96 7.04
C MET A 43 0.32 -11.16 7.89
N ALA A 44 -0.86 -11.06 7.30
CA ALA A 44 -2.13 -11.28 7.98
C ALA A 44 -2.28 -12.74 8.45
N GLU A 45 -1.86 -13.71 7.63
CA GLU A 45 -1.87 -15.15 7.98
C GLU A 45 -1.00 -15.46 9.19
N GLN A 46 0.15 -14.80 9.32
CA GLN A 46 1.13 -15.07 10.37
C GLN A 46 1.02 -14.15 11.59
N ALA A 47 0.16 -13.13 11.53
CA ALA A 47 -0.01 -12.20 12.63
C ALA A 47 -0.66 -12.87 13.85
N LYS A 48 -0.19 -12.49 15.02
CA LYS A 48 -0.82 -12.88 16.29
C LYS A 48 -1.84 -11.81 16.69
N GLY A 49 -3.13 -12.16 16.67
CA GLY A 49 -4.24 -11.26 17.04
C GLY A 49 -4.93 -10.63 15.85
N ASN A 50 -5.73 -9.59 16.11
CA ASN A 50 -6.60 -8.99 15.12
C ASN A 50 -5.81 -8.17 14.09
N VAL A 51 -6.07 -8.40 12.81
CA VAL A 51 -5.47 -7.66 11.70
C VAL A 51 -6.51 -6.79 11.01
N LEU A 52 -6.16 -5.55 10.74
CA LEU A 52 -6.94 -4.61 9.96
C LEU A 52 -6.19 -4.25 8.68
N VAL A 53 -6.79 -4.51 7.53
CA VAL A 53 -6.29 -4.04 6.25
C VAL A 53 -7.10 -2.84 5.81
N LEU A 54 -6.43 -1.74 5.49
CA LEU A 54 -7.03 -0.49 5.06
C LEU A 54 -6.75 -0.24 3.58
N THR A 55 -7.80 0.04 2.84
CA THR A 55 -7.75 0.41 1.42
C THR A 55 -8.47 1.73 1.19
N HIS A 56 -8.24 2.35 0.04
CA HIS A 56 -8.94 3.58 -0.34
C HIS A 56 -10.03 3.37 -1.39
N ARG A 57 -10.11 2.17 -2.02
CA ARG A 57 -11.08 1.83 -3.07
C ARG A 57 -11.86 0.57 -2.72
N GLN A 58 -13.13 0.57 -3.10
CA GLN A 58 -14.04 -0.56 -2.86
C GLN A 58 -13.56 -1.82 -3.60
N GLU A 59 -13.08 -1.69 -4.83
CA GLU A 59 -12.59 -2.81 -5.63
C GLU A 59 -11.41 -3.53 -4.95
N LEU A 60 -10.49 -2.74 -4.36
CA LEU A 60 -9.35 -3.30 -3.62
C LEU A 60 -9.79 -4.00 -2.33
N LYS A 61 -10.80 -3.45 -1.64
CA LYS A 61 -11.40 -4.10 -0.47
C LYS A 61 -11.97 -5.47 -0.84
N GLU A 62 -12.74 -5.54 -1.92
CA GLU A 62 -13.36 -6.79 -2.38
C GLU A 62 -12.31 -7.80 -2.85
N GLN A 63 -11.33 -7.35 -3.64
CA GLN A 63 -10.23 -8.21 -4.12
C GLN A 63 -9.42 -8.80 -2.95
N THR A 64 -9.06 -7.97 -1.99
CA THR A 64 -8.32 -8.41 -0.80
C THR A 64 -9.18 -9.33 0.07
N GLY A 65 -10.45 -9.00 0.25
CA GLY A 65 -11.39 -9.83 1.00
C GLY A 65 -11.55 -11.23 0.39
N ARG A 66 -11.67 -11.34 -0.94
CA ARG A 66 -11.70 -12.63 -1.65
C ARG A 66 -10.40 -13.41 -1.45
N LEU A 67 -9.23 -12.77 -1.65
CA LEU A 67 -7.94 -13.41 -1.43
C LEU A 67 -7.83 -14.00 -0.01
N PHE A 68 -8.31 -13.28 0.99
CA PHE A 68 -8.27 -13.72 2.38
C PHE A 68 -9.24 -14.88 2.63
N ALA A 69 -10.47 -14.79 2.14
CA ALA A 69 -11.47 -15.84 2.25
C ALA A 69 -10.99 -17.14 1.59
N ASP A 70 -10.45 -17.07 0.39
CA ASP A 70 -9.93 -18.23 -0.37
C ASP A 70 -8.76 -18.93 0.35
N ASN A 71 -8.03 -18.19 1.20
CA ASN A 71 -6.89 -18.71 1.94
C ASN A 71 -7.17 -18.93 3.44
N GLY A 72 -8.42 -18.76 3.89
CA GLY A 72 -8.80 -18.95 5.30
C GLY A 72 -8.14 -17.93 6.26
N ILE A 73 -7.82 -16.72 5.78
CA ILE A 73 -7.18 -15.68 6.56
C ILE A 73 -8.26 -14.87 7.28
N ASN A 74 -8.24 -14.88 8.61
CA ASN A 74 -9.15 -14.09 9.42
C ASN A 74 -8.58 -12.69 9.68
N ALA A 75 -8.88 -11.74 8.79
CA ALA A 75 -8.52 -10.34 8.94
C ALA A 75 -9.65 -9.44 8.44
N ARG A 76 -9.84 -8.31 9.09
CA ARG A 76 -10.84 -7.32 8.70
C ARG A 76 -10.27 -6.42 7.58
N VAL A 77 -10.96 -6.35 6.45
CA VAL A 77 -10.61 -5.47 5.34
C VAL A 77 -11.63 -4.35 5.26
N GLU A 78 -11.20 -3.11 5.38
CA GLU A 78 -12.11 -1.96 5.40
C GLU A 78 -11.57 -0.77 4.59
N MET A 79 -12.49 0.07 4.14
CA MET A 79 -12.14 1.35 3.53
C MET A 79 -11.75 2.36 4.61
N ILE A 80 -10.72 3.16 4.33
CA ILE A 80 -10.20 4.15 5.28
C ILE A 80 -11.26 5.12 5.78
N LEU A 81 -12.15 5.62 4.91
CA LEU A 81 -13.21 6.55 5.29
C LEU A 81 -14.25 5.90 6.21
N THR A 82 -14.59 4.63 5.94
CA THR A 82 -15.51 3.86 6.79
C THR A 82 -14.90 3.65 8.17
N GLU A 83 -13.63 3.25 8.23
CA GLU A 83 -12.92 3.04 9.49
C GLU A 83 -12.80 4.33 10.31
N ALA A 84 -12.44 5.45 9.67
CA ALA A 84 -12.32 6.76 10.32
C ALA A 84 -13.65 7.24 10.96
N ASN A 85 -14.80 6.79 10.42
CA ASN A 85 -16.13 7.09 10.97
C ASN A 85 -16.62 6.09 12.02
N ARG A 86 -15.93 4.94 12.16
CA ARG A 86 -16.31 3.84 13.07
C ARG A 86 -15.27 3.56 14.16
N LEU A 87 -14.39 4.51 14.43
CA LEU A 87 -13.38 4.36 15.49
C LEU A 87 -14.05 4.05 16.83
N GLY A 88 -13.49 3.07 17.55
CA GLY A 88 -14.01 2.60 18.83
C GLY A 88 -15.16 1.60 18.76
N GLN A 89 -15.68 1.27 17.56
CA GLN A 89 -16.73 0.24 17.40
C GLN A 89 -16.17 -1.19 17.33
N TYR A 90 -14.88 -1.33 17.08
CA TYR A 90 -14.20 -2.63 16.95
C TYR A 90 -13.03 -2.72 17.91
N GLU A 91 -12.63 -3.94 18.22
CA GLU A 91 -11.42 -4.20 18.99
C GLU A 91 -10.19 -3.61 18.29
N LYS A 92 -9.24 -3.14 19.10
CA LYS A 92 -7.97 -2.60 18.62
C LYS A 92 -7.21 -3.68 17.85
N PRO A 93 -6.81 -3.42 16.57
CA PRO A 93 -5.98 -4.36 15.84
C PRO A 93 -4.56 -4.43 16.42
N SER A 94 -3.96 -5.60 16.39
CA SER A 94 -2.54 -5.81 16.71
C SER A 94 -1.63 -5.37 15.57
N LEU A 95 -2.13 -5.43 14.33
CA LEU A 95 -1.44 -5.02 13.10
C LEU A 95 -2.40 -4.30 12.18
N ILE A 96 -1.98 -3.16 11.66
CA ILE A 96 -2.64 -2.47 10.54
C ILE A 96 -1.76 -2.63 9.29
N ILE A 97 -2.39 -3.07 8.21
CA ILE A 97 -1.78 -3.13 6.87
C ILE A 97 -2.46 -2.06 6.03
N THR A 98 -1.68 -1.18 5.41
CA THR A 98 -2.22 -0.13 4.54
C THR A 98 -1.77 -0.34 3.10
N ASP A 99 -2.71 -0.40 2.17
CA ASP A 99 -2.40 -0.32 0.75
C ASP A 99 -2.38 1.15 0.31
N GLU A 100 -1.55 1.46 -0.69
CA GLU A 100 -1.30 2.83 -1.17
C GLU A 100 -0.85 3.79 -0.05
N ALA A 101 0.17 3.37 0.68
CA ALA A 101 0.70 4.08 1.85
C ALA A 101 1.15 5.53 1.58
N HIS A 102 1.37 5.93 0.32
CA HIS A 102 1.65 7.32 -0.04
C HIS A 102 0.48 8.27 0.29
N LEU A 103 -0.74 7.75 0.49
CA LEU A 103 -1.91 8.50 0.93
C LEU A 103 -1.98 8.68 2.46
N SER A 104 -1.10 8.05 3.23
CA SER A 104 -1.19 7.97 4.72
C SER A 104 -1.14 9.32 5.42
N ARG A 105 -0.70 10.41 4.76
CA ARG A 105 -0.67 11.76 5.33
C ARG A 105 -2.03 12.46 5.33
N SER A 106 -3.03 11.96 4.62
CA SER A 106 -4.35 12.58 4.64
C SER A 106 -5.01 12.45 6.02
N ASN A 107 -5.90 13.41 6.34
CA ASN A 107 -6.52 13.51 7.67
C ASN A 107 -7.21 12.21 8.13
N SER A 108 -7.89 11.52 7.22
CA SER A 108 -8.57 10.26 7.55
C SER A 108 -7.60 9.14 7.92
N TRP A 109 -6.47 9.05 7.20
CA TRP A 109 -5.42 8.07 7.49
C TRP A 109 -4.77 8.37 8.84
N MET A 110 -4.29 9.60 9.04
CA MET A 110 -3.65 9.99 10.29
C MET A 110 -4.58 9.78 11.48
N LYS A 111 -5.86 10.16 11.36
CA LYS A 111 -6.87 9.93 12.40
C LYS A 111 -6.94 8.46 12.83
N VAL A 112 -6.95 7.52 11.89
CA VAL A 112 -7.05 6.08 12.17
C VAL A 112 -5.72 5.53 12.73
N LEU A 113 -4.58 5.87 12.10
CA LEU A 113 -3.28 5.37 12.50
C LEU A 113 -2.88 5.83 13.91
N ASP A 114 -3.16 7.09 14.25
CA ASP A 114 -2.85 7.65 15.56
C ASP A 114 -3.83 7.17 16.65
N TYR A 115 -5.11 6.98 16.30
CA TYR A 115 -6.08 6.42 17.24
C TYR A 115 -5.70 5.02 17.71
N TYR A 116 -5.37 4.13 16.78
CA TYR A 116 -5.01 2.77 17.13
C TYR A 116 -3.62 2.65 17.73
N ASN A 117 -2.66 3.45 17.29
CA ASN A 117 -1.27 3.47 17.76
C ASN A 117 -0.72 2.04 18.00
N THR A 118 -0.71 1.24 16.94
CA THR A 118 -0.29 -0.16 16.94
C THR A 118 0.82 -0.39 15.92
N TYR A 119 1.21 -1.63 15.66
CA TYR A 119 2.10 -1.95 14.54
C TYR A 119 1.44 -1.65 13.20
N ILE A 120 2.17 -0.99 12.30
CA ILE A 120 1.68 -0.57 11.00
C ILE A 120 2.67 -0.98 9.93
N VAL A 121 2.20 -1.62 8.87
CA VAL A 121 2.96 -1.82 7.65
C VAL A 121 2.22 -1.17 6.48
N GLY A 122 2.88 -0.24 5.83
CA GLY A 122 2.35 0.45 4.65
C GLY A 122 2.98 -0.08 3.37
N PHE A 123 2.17 -0.38 2.37
CA PHE A 123 2.63 -0.79 1.05
C PHE A 123 2.41 0.30 0.03
N THR A 124 3.41 0.56 -0.80
CA THR A 124 3.30 1.48 -1.93
C THR A 124 4.27 1.10 -3.05
N ALA A 125 3.95 1.46 -4.28
CA ALA A 125 4.91 1.40 -5.38
C ALA A 125 5.79 2.67 -5.44
N THR A 126 5.30 3.77 -4.86
CA THR A 126 5.94 5.08 -4.87
C THR A 126 6.06 5.60 -3.44
N PRO A 127 7.26 5.62 -2.83
CA PRO A 127 7.46 6.05 -1.44
C PRO A 127 7.51 7.58 -1.29
N ILE A 128 6.93 8.31 -2.22
CA ILE A 128 6.89 9.77 -2.25
C ILE A 128 5.43 10.20 -2.20
N ARG A 129 5.14 11.21 -1.41
CA ARG A 129 3.81 11.81 -1.29
C ARG A 129 3.45 12.61 -2.55
N LEU A 130 2.15 12.88 -2.75
CA LEU A 130 1.67 13.73 -3.84
C LEU A 130 2.27 15.16 -3.81
N ASP A 131 2.67 15.66 -2.62
CA ASP A 131 3.35 16.93 -2.44
C ASP A 131 4.90 16.84 -2.60
N GLY A 132 5.41 15.71 -3.07
CA GLY A 132 6.84 15.47 -3.30
C GLY A 132 7.68 15.20 -2.04
N LYS A 133 7.07 15.18 -0.84
CA LYS A 133 7.80 14.97 0.42
C LYS A 133 7.92 13.47 0.75
N PRO A 134 8.97 13.08 1.48
CA PRO A 134 9.12 11.70 1.96
C PRO A 134 8.08 11.36 3.03
N LEU A 135 7.91 10.06 3.30
CA LEU A 135 7.01 9.51 4.31
C LEU A 135 7.67 9.24 5.66
N GLY A 136 8.91 9.72 5.87
CA GLY A 136 9.68 9.50 7.09
C GLY A 136 9.12 10.19 8.34
N ASP A 137 8.14 11.08 8.20
CA ASP A 137 7.36 11.65 9.31
C ASP A 137 6.26 10.72 9.82
N ILE A 138 5.94 9.65 9.08
CA ILE A 138 4.89 8.69 9.41
C ILE A 138 5.47 7.31 9.72
N TYR A 139 6.50 6.90 8.97
CA TYR A 139 7.09 5.56 9.04
C TYR A 139 8.52 5.61 9.60
N ASP A 140 8.83 4.69 10.52
CA ASP A 140 10.11 4.60 11.22
C ASP A 140 11.21 3.94 10.38
N GLU A 141 10.82 3.14 9.39
CA GLU A 141 11.71 2.33 8.56
C GLU A 141 11.16 2.19 7.14
N LEU A 142 12.06 2.20 6.16
CA LEU A 142 11.77 1.93 4.75
C LEU A 142 12.41 0.61 4.32
N VAL A 143 11.59 -0.36 3.96
CA VAL A 143 12.01 -1.64 3.36
C VAL A 143 11.78 -1.57 1.87
N THR A 144 12.86 -1.54 1.10
CA THR A 144 12.81 -1.44 -0.36
C THR A 144 12.88 -2.80 -1.02
N GLY A 145 11.91 -3.09 -1.87
CA GLY A 145 11.84 -4.28 -2.68
C GLY A 145 12.31 -4.08 -4.12
N VAL A 146 11.97 -5.04 -4.96
CA VAL A 146 12.38 -5.06 -6.36
C VAL A 146 11.63 -4.02 -7.20
N SER A 147 12.30 -3.45 -8.19
CA SER A 147 11.71 -2.52 -9.15
C SER A 147 10.90 -3.24 -10.22
N VAL A 148 10.05 -2.49 -10.95
CA VAL A 148 9.34 -3.00 -12.15
C VAL A 148 10.36 -3.54 -13.19
N ARG A 149 11.47 -2.84 -13.40
CA ARG A 149 12.53 -3.27 -14.31
C ARG A 149 13.09 -4.63 -13.91
N TRP A 150 13.41 -4.82 -12.64
CA TRP A 150 13.87 -6.11 -12.12
C TRP A 150 12.85 -7.22 -12.35
N LEU A 151 11.56 -6.94 -12.12
CA LEU A 151 10.47 -7.91 -12.33
C LEU A 151 10.39 -8.36 -13.81
N ILE A 152 10.59 -7.44 -14.75
CA ILE A 152 10.62 -7.76 -16.19
C ILE A 152 11.86 -8.58 -16.54
N GLU A 153 13.04 -8.13 -16.13
CA GLU A 153 14.32 -8.79 -16.40
C GLU A 153 14.37 -10.22 -15.82
N ASN A 154 13.67 -10.47 -14.71
CA ASN A 154 13.56 -11.79 -14.09
C ASN A 154 12.28 -12.56 -14.47
N HIS A 155 11.61 -12.21 -15.55
CA HIS A 155 10.42 -12.88 -16.08
C HIS A 155 9.27 -13.03 -15.07
N ARG A 156 9.15 -12.08 -14.14
CA ARG A 156 8.06 -12.01 -13.15
C ARG A 156 6.93 -11.10 -13.59
N LEU A 157 7.22 -10.22 -14.57
CA LEU A 157 6.28 -9.31 -15.20
C LEU A 157 6.55 -9.31 -16.71
N ALA A 158 5.49 -9.19 -17.51
CA ALA A 158 5.62 -9.10 -18.96
C ALA A 158 6.36 -7.80 -19.36
N PRO A 159 7.17 -7.84 -20.42
CA PRO A 159 7.71 -6.62 -21.00
C PRO A 159 6.58 -5.76 -21.57
N TYR A 160 6.81 -4.46 -21.67
CA TYR A 160 5.88 -3.51 -22.28
C TYR A 160 6.62 -2.62 -23.28
N GLU A 161 5.89 -2.17 -24.29
CA GLU A 161 6.31 -1.10 -25.17
C GLU A 161 5.46 0.14 -24.87
N TYR A 162 6.11 1.27 -24.70
CA TYR A 162 5.44 2.52 -24.40
C TYR A 162 5.26 3.35 -25.67
N TYR A 163 4.03 3.53 -26.09
CA TYR A 163 3.67 4.41 -27.21
C TYR A 163 3.09 5.69 -26.64
N ALA A 164 3.83 6.79 -26.74
CA ALA A 164 3.33 8.10 -26.40
C ALA A 164 3.02 8.87 -27.70
N PRO A 165 1.88 9.58 -27.80
CA PRO A 165 1.71 10.55 -28.89
C PRO A 165 2.81 11.61 -28.79
N THR A 166 3.31 12.03 -29.95
CA THR A 166 4.24 13.15 -30.03
C THR A 166 3.57 14.39 -29.43
N ALA A 167 4.17 14.90 -28.37
CA ALA A 167 3.84 16.12 -27.63
C ALA A 167 2.39 16.61 -27.79
N VAL A 168 1.58 16.41 -26.76
CA VAL A 168 0.34 17.21 -26.62
C VAL A 168 0.79 18.65 -26.38
N GLU A 169 0.45 19.57 -27.27
CA GLU A 169 0.63 21.01 -27.03
C GLU A 169 -0.20 21.39 -25.81
N THR A 170 0.47 21.65 -24.70
CA THR A 170 -0.17 22.05 -23.44
C THR A 170 -0.18 23.56 -23.26
N ASP A 171 0.34 24.32 -24.23
CA ASP A 171 0.37 25.77 -24.20
C ASP A 171 -1.06 26.34 -24.23
N GLY A 172 -1.41 27.05 -23.16
CA GLY A 172 -2.73 27.66 -22.98
C GLY A 172 -3.77 26.83 -22.23
N LEU A 173 -3.46 25.57 -21.86
CA LEU A 173 -4.37 24.76 -21.05
C LEU A 173 -4.36 25.24 -19.58
N LYS A 174 -5.57 25.33 -18.99
CA LYS A 174 -5.71 25.69 -17.57
C LYS A 174 -5.40 24.49 -16.69
N VAL A 175 -4.61 24.73 -15.66
CA VAL A 175 -4.30 23.75 -14.60
C VAL A 175 -5.14 24.06 -13.37
N GLN A 176 -5.88 23.08 -12.84
CA GLN A 176 -6.63 23.18 -11.62
C GLN A 176 -6.27 22.01 -10.69
N MET A 177 -5.85 22.31 -9.44
CA MET A 177 -5.41 21.33 -8.46
C MET A 177 -4.25 20.41 -8.91
N GLY A 178 -3.40 20.90 -9.84
CA GLY A 178 -2.24 20.14 -10.33
C GLY A 178 -2.52 19.25 -11.55
N ASP A 179 -3.75 19.30 -12.10
CA ASP A 179 -4.13 18.55 -13.29
C ASP A 179 -4.74 19.47 -14.36
N TYR A 180 -4.73 19.06 -15.63
CA TYR A 180 -5.34 19.83 -16.70
C TYR A 180 -6.87 19.77 -16.65
N VAL A 181 -7.54 20.87 -16.97
CA VAL A 181 -9.01 20.92 -17.02
C VAL A 181 -9.50 20.15 -18.24
N ILE A 182 -10.27 19.08 -18.02
CA ILE A 182 -10.74 18.14 -19.07
C ILE A 182 -11.45 18.87 -20.23
N LYS A 183 -12.17 19.95 -19.97
CA LYS A 183 -12.85 20.76 -21.00
C LYS A 183 -11.91 21.48 -21.98
N ASP A 184 -10.65 21.64 -21.64
CA ASP A 184 -9.66 22.28 -22.48
C ASP A 184 -8.85 21.25 -23.30
N LEU A 185 -9.15 19.93 -23.15
CA LEU A 185 -8.50 18.80 -23.82
C LEU A 185 -9.30 18.24 -25.01
N GLU A 186 -10.54 18.73 -25.24
CA GLU A 186 -11.39 18.42 -26.39
C GLU A 186 -11.19 19.50 -27.51
#